data_34a83a262d7ce24d8776c57c8559affb
#
_entry.id   34a83a262d7ce24d8776c57c8559affb
#
_cell.length_a   1.000
_cell.length_b   1.000
_cell.length_c   1.000
_cell.angle_alpha   90.00
_cell.angle_beta   90.00
_cell.angle_gamma   90.00
#
_symmetry.space_group_name_H-M   'P 1'
#
loop_
_entity.id
_entity.type
_entity.pdbx_description
1 polymer ?
#
loop_
_entity_poly.entity_id
_entity_poly.type
_entity_poly.pdbx_seq_one_letter_code
_entity_poly.pdbx_strand_id
1 'polypeptide(L)'
;ALPIFGETVTVMGWVQKRRNLGSLIFIDLRDRSGILQLVFNEESVGKEGYEKAERLRSEYVIAVTGKVEKRSAAVNESLKTGDIEVIATDIRILSEAETPPFQIEENSQTKDEVRLKYRYLDLRRPDIQKNLMLRSKVAYLMRDFMAKEGFLEIETPMLCKSTPEGARDYLVPSRVHPGHFYALPQSPQLYKQLLMCSGYDRYFQIARCFRDEDLRADRQPEFTQADMELAFVDVEDVLDVNERLLKYIFKEAIGVDVTLPLPRMPWQEAMDRFGSDKPDTRFGMELCDVSKVVEGCGFSVFTGALENGGSVRGINAKGQAGMPRKKIDKLVEFAKGYGAKGLAYLAVNEDGTYKSSFAKFMTEDELKALVSAMRS
;
A
#
# COMPACT_ATOMS: atom_id res chain seq x y z
N ALA A 1 16.84 18.62 12.13
CA ALA A 1 18.19 19.01 12.50
C ALA A 1 18.20 20.52 12.57
N LEU A 2 18.70 21.11 13.67
CA LEU A 2 18.95 22.54 13.74
C LEU A 2 19.97 22.87 12.65
N PRO A 3 19.76 23.92 11.87
CA PRO A 3 20.73 24.32 10.86
C PRO A 3 22.03 24.72 11.56
N ILE A 4 23.11 23.99 11.29
CA ILE A 4 24.47 24.26 11.76
C ILE A 4 25.13 25.32 10.88
N PHE A 5 24.48 26.50 10.81
CA PHE A 5 24.99 27.60 10.00
C PHE A 5 26.38 28.03 10.48
N GLY A 6 27.28 28.20 9.53
CA GLY A 6 28.66 28.65 9.76
C GLY A 6 29.61 27.54 10.16
N GLU A 7 29.15 26.33 10.45
CA GLU A 7 29.99 25.20 10.77
C GLU A 7 30.60 24.56 9.52
N THR A 8 31.79 23.98 9.68
CA THR A 8 32.42 23.18 8.64
C THR A 8 32.02 21.72 8.83
N VAL A 9 31.45 21.12 7.78
CA VAL A 9 30.99 19.73 7.77
C VAL A 9 31.63 18.93 6.66
N THR A 10 31.74 17.62 6.84
CA THR A 10 32.07 16.70 5.76
C THR A 10 30.83 15.87 5.46
N VAL A 11 30.36 15.94 4.23
CA VAL A 11 29.18 15.20 3.74
C VAL A 11 29.58 14.21 2.65
N MET A 12 28.90 13.06 2.60
CA MET A 12 29.18 12.00 1.64
C MET A 12 27.86 11.53 1.01
N GLY A 13 27.91 11.17 -0.26
CA GLY A 13 26.72 10.69 -0.98
C GLY A 13 26.96 10.49 -2.47
N TRP A 14 25.88 10.28 -3.16
CA TRP A 14 25.85 10.13 -4.61
C TRP A 14 25.52 11.45 -5.28
N VAL A 15 26.21 11.76 -6.38
CA VAL A 15 25.92 12.89 -7.25
C VAL A 15 24.59 12.62 -7.98
N GLN A 16 23.51 13.29 -7.56
CA GLN A 16 22.22 13.19 -8.22
C GLN A 16 22.18 14.01 -9.50
N LYS A 17 22.61 15.27 -9.43
CA LYS A 17 22.59 16.22 -10.53
C LYS A 17 23.75 17.20 -10.41
N ARG A 18 24.34 17.55 -11.56
CA ARG A 18 25.33 18.60 -11.67
C ARG A 18 24.81 19.70 -12.58
N ARG A 19 25.01 20.96 -12.18
CA ARG A 19 24.72 22.15 -12.97
C ARG A 19 25.95 23.03 -12.98
N ASN A 20 26.47 23.35 -14.14
CA ASN A 20 27.61 24.26 -14.35
C ASN A 20 27.06 25.58 -14.89
N LEU A 21 27.26 26.68 -14.15
CA LEU A 21 26.82 28.03 -14.48
C LEU A 21 28.05 28.96 -14.67
N GLY A 22 29.10 28.45 -15.26
CA GLY A 22 30.35 29.19 -15.54
C GLY A 22 31.27 29.19 -14.31
N SER A 23 31.25 30.22 -13.47
CA SER A 23 32.11 30.31 -12.28
C SER A 23 31.64 29.46 -11.09
N LEU A 24 30.43 28.93 -11.12
CA LEU A 24 29.81 28.15 -10.06
C LEU A 24 29.34 26.80 -10.56
N ILE A 25 29.69 25.74 -9.82
CA ILE A 25 29.15 24.40 -10.06
C ILE A 25 28.27 24.02 -8.87
N PHE A 26 27.04 23.64 -9.16
CA PHE A 26 26.09 23.15 -8.19
C PHE A 26 25.96 21.63 -8.31
N ILE A 27 26.08 20.94 -7.18
CA ILE A 27 25.89 19.49 -7.07
C ILE A 27 24.73 19.23 -6.10
N ASP A 28 23.74 18.52 -6.58
CA ASP A 28 22.73 17.93 -5.70
C ASP A 28 23.28 16.58 -5.20
N LEU A 29 23.76 16.56 -3.96
CA LEU A 29 24.29 15.37 -3.31
C LEU A 29 23.13 14.63 -2.64
N ARG A 30 22.98 13.34 -2.94
CA ARG A 30 21.93 12.49 -2.38
C ARG A 30 22.50 11.48 -1.40
N ASP A 31 21.84 11.33 -0.29
CA ASP A 31 21.95 10.18 0.61
C ASP A 31 20.56 9.62 0.98
N ARG A 32 20.48 8.71 1.94
CA ARG A 32 19.19 8.15 2.38
C ARG A 32 18.28 9.15 3.11
N SER A 33 18.80 10.29 3.56
CA SER A 33 18.04 11.32 4.30
C SER A 33 17.40 12.34 3.37
N GLY A 34 17.95 12.48 2.15
CA GLY A 34 17.47 13.40 1.14
C GLY A 34 18.56 13.94 0.22
N ILE A 35 18.36 15.16 -0.23
CA ILE A 35 19.26 15.86 -1.15
C ILE A 35 19.79 17.12 -0.48
N LEU A 36 21.09 17.36 -0.59
CA LEU A 36 21.77 18.58 -0.13
C LEU A 36 22.47 19.25 -1.29
N GLN A 37 22.31 20.57 -1.45
CA GLN A 37 23.02 21.34 -2.46
C GLN A 37 24.44 21.65 -2.01
N LEU A 38 25.41 21.34 -2.84
CA LEU A 38 26.81 21.76 -2.71
C LEU A 38 27.12 22.81 -3.76
N VAL A 39 27.94 23.79 -3.39
CA VAL A 39 28.39 24.86 -4.28
C VAL A 39 29.91 24.83 -4.34
N PHE A 40 30.43 24.81 -5.57
CA PHE A 40 31.86 24.84 -5.84
C PHE A 40 32.18 26.11 -6.63
N ASN A 41 33.18 26.82 -6.19
CA ASN A 41 33.85 27.88 -6.94
C ASN A 41 35.37 27.76 -6.76
N GLU A 42 36.15 28.30 -7.69
CA GLU A 42 37.60 28.15 -7.70
C GLU A 42 38.25 28.83 -6.49
N GLU A 43 37.66 29.90 -5.96
CA GLU A 43 38.14 30.66 -4.81
C GLU A 43 38.13 29.81 -3.53
N SER A 44 37.04 29.05 -3.31
CA SER A 44 36.85 28.29 -2.05
C SER A 44 37.50 26.90 -2.09
N VAL A 45 37.48 26.20 -3.25
CA VAL A 45 37.91 24.80 -3.36
C VAL A 45 39.28 24.66 -4.09
N GLY A 46 39.80 25.78 -4.63
CA GLY A 46 41.00 25.81 -5.46
C GLY A 46 40.77 25.26 -6.87
N LYS A 47 41.69 25.52 -7.77
CA LYS A 47 41.60 25.11 -9.18
C LYS A 47 41.44 23.61 -9.36
N GLU A 48 42.30 22.81 -8.66
CA GLU A 48 42.22 21.34 -8.74
C GLU A 48 40.88 20.78 -8.25
N GLY A 49 40.34 21.32 -7.14
CA GLY A 49 39.01 20.93 -6.62
C GLY A 49 37.88 21.31 -7.57
N TYR A 50 37.99 22.48 -8.19
CA TYR A 50 37.01 22.93 -9.17
C TYR A 50 37.03 22.05 -10.44
N GLU A 51 38.18 21.69 -10.98
CA GLU A 51 38.33 20.77 -12.12
C GLU A 51 37.78 19.37 -11.77
N LYS A 52 37.96 18.90 -10.53
CA LYS A 52 37.35 17.64 -10.05
C LYS A 52 35.82 17.74 -10.06
N ALA A 53 35.26 18.84 -9.55
CA ALA A 53 33.81 19.07 -9.54
C ALA A 53 33.23 19.16 -10.96
N GLU A 54 33.97 19.72 -11.92
CA GLU A 54 33.58 19.82 -13.33
C GLU A 54 33.49 18.45 -14.02
N ARG A 55 34.32 17.46 -13.60
CA ARG A 55 34.32 16.10 -14.16
C ARG A 55 33.29 15.16 -13.55
N LEU A 56 32.63 15.56 -12.45
CA LEU A 56 31.63 14.71 -11.78
C LEU A 56 30.50 14.31 -12.74
N ARG A 57 30.08 13.07 -12.62
CA ARG A 57 28.93 12.51 -13.33
C ARG A 57 27.90 11.96 -12.35
N SER A 58 26.71 11.73 -12.85
CA SER A 58 25.64 11.12 -12.06
C SER A 58 26.10 9.81 -11.41
N GLU A 59 25.68 9.61 -10.16
CA GLU A 59 25.96 8.44 -9.33
C GLU A 59 27.44 8.27 -8.91
N TYR A 60 28.34 9.20 -9.21
CA TYR A 60 29.63 9.23 -8.54
C TYR A 60 29.44 9.37 -7.05
N VAL A 61 30.26 8.67 -6.27
CA VAL A 61 30.28 8.80 -4.80
C VAL A 61 31.38 9.77 -4.42
N ILE A 62 31.01 10.82 -3.72
CA ILE A 62 31.95 11.88 -3.31
C ILE A 62 31.87 12.16 -1.82
N ALA A 63 33.00 12.62 -1.26
CA ALA A 63 33.07 13.25 0.03
C ALA A 63 33.46 14.73 -0.17
N VAL A 64 32.68 15.63 0.43
CA VAL A 64 32.91 17.07 0.32
C VAL A 64 32.97 17.67 1.71
N THR A 65 34.05 18.40 1.98
CA THR A 65 34.16 19.25 3.16
C THR A 65 33.85 20.68 2.78
N GLY A 66 33.04 21.36 3.58
CA GLY A 66 32.66 22.72 3.29
C GLY A 66 31.88 23.38 4.42
N LYS A 67 31.63 24.67 4.29
CA LYS A 67 30.92 25.50 5.27
C LYS A 67 29.44 25.51 4.95
N VAL A 68 28.62 25.25 5.97
CA VAL A 68 27.15 25.34 5.85
C VAL A 68 26.72 26.81 5.84
N GLU A 69 26.09 27.23 4.78
CA GLU A 69 25.59 28.59 4.63
C GLU A 69 24.12 28.61 4.24
N LYS A 70 23.49 29.76 4.46
CA LYS A 70 22.13 29.97 3.98
C LYS A 70 22.17 30.00 2.44
N ARG A 71 21.19 29.36 1.81
CA ARG A 71 21.12 29.33 0.36
C ARG A 71 21.12 30.75 -0.23
N SER A 72 21.99 30.97 -1.21
CA SER A 72 22.14 32.26 -1.89
C SER A 72 20.94 32.61 -2.78
N ALA A 73 20.26 31.59 -3.29
CA ALA A 73 19.03 31.72 -4.08
C ALA A 73 17.77 31.55 -3.19
N ALA A 74 16.59 31.66 -3.78
CA ALA A 74 15.32 31.39 -3.09
C ALA A 74 15.29 30.00 -2.45
N VAL A 75 14.61 29.89 -1.31
CA VAL A 75 14.41 28.61 -0.60
C VAL A 75 13.73 27.62 -1.52
N ASN A 76 14.24 26.40 -1.58
CA ASN A 76 13.63 25.32 -2.33
C ASN A 76 12.72 24.49 -1.39
N GLU A 77 11.44 24.82 -1.36
CA GLU A 77 10.45 24.16 -0.48
C GLU A 77 10.27 22.65 -0.80
N SER A 78 10.71 22.16 -1.96
CA SER A 78 10.64 20.75 -2.31
C SER A 78 11.71 19.89 -1.60
N LEU A 79 12.73 20.52 -1.01
CA LEU A 79 13.82 19.85 -0.31
C LEU A 79 13.76 20.14 1.20
N LYS A 80 13.99 19.13 2.03
CA LYS A 80 14.10 19.29 3.48
C LYS A 80 15.27 20.19 3.91
N THR A 81 16.27 20.32 3.04
CA THR A 81 17.49 21.13 3.21
C THR A 81 17.48 22.34 2.28
N GLY A 82 16.31 22.74 1.80
CA GLY A 82 16.19 23.75 0.73
C GLY A 82 16.51 25.16 1.15
N ASP A 83 16.72 25.42 2.43
CA ASP A 83 17.13 26.70 3.03
C ASP A 83 18.65 26.84 3.19
N ILE A 84 19.41 25.73 3.04
CA ILE A 84 20.86 25.70 3.20
C ILE A 84 21.59 25.18 1.97
N GLU A 85 22.87 25.51 1.89
CA GLU A 85 23.82 24.94 0.95
C GLU A 85 25.18 24.78 1.63
N VAL A 86 26.05 23.94 1.08
CA VAL A 86 27.42 23.77 1.56
C VAL A 86 28.37 24.37 0.53
N ILE A 87 29.13 25.38 0.94
CA ILE A 87 30.21 25.96 0.14
C ILE A 87 31.43 25.05 0.30
N ALA A 88 31.77 24.34 -0.76
CA ALA A 88 32.83 23.35 -0.74
C ALA A 88 34.24 23.99 -0.58
N THR A 89 35.04 23.41 0.31
CA THR A 89 36.47 23.77 0.49
C THR A 89 37.41 22.61 0.14
N ASP A 90 36.90 21.38 0.12
CA ASP A 90 37.63 20.18 -0.33
C ASP A 90 36.68 19.16 -0.98
N ILE A 91 37.21 18.40 -1.94
CA ILE A 91 36.46 17.32 -2.61
C ILE A 91 37.33 16.09 -2.83
N ARG A 92 36.78 14.93 -2.48
CA ARG A 92 37.34 13.62 -2.80
C ARG A 92 36.35 12.79 -3.56
N ILE A 93 36.75 12.24 -4.70
CA ILE A 93 35.98 11.22 -5.43
C ILE A 93 36.30 9.88 -4.74
N LEU A 94 35.29 9.29 -4.11
CA LEU A 94 35.41 8.01 -3.42
C LEU A 94 35.23 6.84 -4.37
N SER A 95 34.33 6.99 -5.35
CA SER A 95 34.08 6.00 -6.40
C SER A 95 33.48 6.65 -7.63
N GLU A 96 34.00 6.30 -8.76
CA GLU A 96 33.37 6.64 -10.07
C GLU A 96 32.27 5.65 -10.40
N ALA A 97 31.36 6.04 -11.26
CA ALA A 97 30.27 5.21 -11.75
C ALA A 97 30.16 5.30 -13.27
N GLU A 98 29.81 4.20 -13.90
CA GLU A 98 29.33 4.22 -15.27
C GLU A 98 27.96 4.92 -15.35
N THR A 99 27.58 5.38 -16.55
CA THR A 99 26.26 6.01 -16.75
C THR A 99 25.16 5.02 -16.39
N PRO A 100 24.27 5.35 -15.42
CA PRO A 100 23.17 4.46 -15.05
C PRO A 100 22.23 4.18 -16.23
N PRO A 101 21.63 3.00 -16.32
CA PRO A 101 20.70 2.63 -17.39
C PRO A 101 19.38 3.40 -17.33
N PHE A 102 19.10 4.10 -16.25
CA PHE A 102 17.95 4.99 -16.05
C PHE A 102 18.26 6.03 -14.97
N GLN A 103 17.51 7.12 -14.98
CA GLN A 103 17.64 8.17 -13.96
C GLN A 103 17.04 7.73 -12.63
N ILE A 104 17.74 8.04 -11.55
CA ILE A 104 17.29 7.72 -10.19
C ILE A 104 16.44 8.88 -9.65
N GLU A 105 15.18 8.87 -10.02
CA GLU A 105 14.19 9.91 -9.72
C GLU A 105 12.83 9.30 -9.35
N GLU A 106 11.99 10.06 -8.67
CA GLU A 106 10.62 9.64 -8.36
C GLU A 106 9.79 9.48 -9.63
N ASN A 107 8.82 8.58 -9.59
CA ASN A 107 7.86 8.35 -10.68
C ASN A 107 8.49 8.02 -12.05
N SER A 108 9.67 7.40 -12.05
CA SER A 108 10.36 6.98 -13.28
C SER A 108 9.46 6.12 -14.17
N GLN A 109 9.44 6.43 -15.48
CA GLN A 109 8.70 5.68 -16.50
C GLN A 109 9.51 4.49 -17.06
N THR A 110 10.62 4.15 -16.43
CA THR A 110 11.47 3.02 -16.83
C THR A 110 10.70 1.71 -16.69
N LYS A 111 10.77 0.87 -17.71
CA LYS A 111 10.10 -0.45 -17.72
C LYS A 111 10.59 -1.35 -16.59
N ASP A 112 9.69 -2.17 -16.06
CA ASP A 112 9.98 -3.05 -14.93
C ASP A 112 11.12 -4.03 -15.19
N GLU A 113 11.26 -4.54 -16.42
CA GLU A 113 12.36 -5.43 -16.79
C GLU A 113 13.74 -4.81 -16.53
N VAL A 114 13.92 -3.53 -16.88
CA VAL A 114 15.18 -2.80 -16.66
C VAL A 114 15.37 -2.49 -15.17
N ARG A 115 14.31 -2.07 -14.50
CA ARG A 115 14.31 -1.80 -13.05
C ARG A 115 14.65 -3.04 -12.23
N LEU A 116 14.10 -4.19 -12.58
CA LEU A 116 14.36 -5.47 -11.92
C LEU A 116 15.78 -5.96 -12.18
N LYS A 117 16.30 -5.80 -13.41
CA LYS A 117 17.69 -6.15 -13.75
C LYS A 117 18.70 -5.34 -12.94
N TYR A 118 18.43 -4.05 -12.73
CA TYR A 118 19.29 -3.14 -11.94
C TYR A 118 18.61 -2.74 -10.63
N ARG A 119 18.07 -3.73 -9.92
CA ARG A 119 17.25 -3.49 -8.72
C ARG A 119 17.95 -2.66 -7.65
N TYR A 120 19.27 -2.82 -7.48
CA TYR A 120 20.07 -2.03 -6.54
C TYR A 120 20.09 -0.53 -6.87
N LEU A 121 19.98 -0.15 -8.15
CA LEU A 121 19.82 1.26 -8.57
C LEU A 121 18.37 1.72 -8.37
N ASP A 122 17.39 0.89 -8.71
CA ASP A 122 15.97 1.20 -8.50
C ASP A 122 15.66 1.45 -7.02
N LEU A 123 16.30 0.72 -6.11
CA LEU A 123 16.18 0.91 -4.66
C LEU A 123 16.75 2.25 -4.13
N ARG A 124 17.55 2.97 -4.94
CA ARG A 124 18.00 4.33 -4.61
C ARG A 124 16.94 5.39 -4.87
N ARG A 125 15.90 5.08 -5.64
CA ARG A 125 14.81 6.02 -5.93
C ARG A 125 14.06 6.35 -4.65
N PRO A 126 13.75 7.65 -4.40
CA PRO A 126 13.13 8.07 -3.15
C PRO A 126 11.77 7.40 -2.87
N ASP A 127 10.94 7.21 -3.91
CA ASP A 127 9.63 6.54 -3.80
C ASP A 127 9.76 5.06 -3.40
N ILE A 128 10.76 4.33 -3.91
CA ILE A 128 11.01 2.92 -3.56
C ILE A 128 11.70 2.81 -2.19
N GLN A 129 12.70 3.66 -1.94
CA GLN A 129 13.42 3.70 -0.66
C GLN A 129 12.47 4.00 0.51
N LYS A 130 11.54 4.94 0.32
CA LYS A 130 10.49 5.29 1.29
C LYS A 130 9.66 4.08 1.72
N ASN A 131 9.33 3.18 0.79
CA ASN A 131 8.56 1.97 1.10
C ASN A 131 9.33 1.03 2.03
N LEU A 132 10.63 0.82 1.78
CA LEU A 132 11.47 -0.01 2.65
C LEU A 132 11.67 0.62 4.03
N MET A 133 11.84 1.94 4.09
CA MET A 133 11.95 2.67 5.36
C MET A 133 10.65 2.57 6.15
N LEU A 134 9.49 2.73 5.49
CA LEU A 134 8.18 2.56 6.12
C LEU A 134 8.00 1.13 6.65
N ARG A 135 8.34 0.11 5.85
CA ARG A 135 8.30 -1.29 6.29
C ARG A 135 9.15 -1.53 7.53
N SER A 136 10.38 -1.00 7.56
CA SER A 136 11.27 -1.09 8.72
C SER A 136 10.66 -0.42 9.94
N LYS A 137 10.09 0.78 9.79
CA LYS A 137 9.42 1.52 10.86
C LYS A 137 8.21 0.75 11.40
N VAL A 138 7.37 0.19 10.52
CA VAL A 138 6.19 -0.61 10.91
C VAL A 138 6.62 -1.84 11.73
N ALA A 139 7.65 -2.56 11.28
CA ALA A 139 8.16 -3.73 12.02
C ALA A 139 8.70 -3.36 13.41
N TYR A 140 9.40 -2.22 13.51
CA TYR A 140 9.85 -1.70 14.82
C TYR A 140 8.67 -1.35 15.74
N LEU A 141 7.71 -0.59 15.23
CA LEU A 141 6.52 -0.17 16.01
C LEU A 141 5.70 -1.38 16.49
N MET A 142 5.59 -2.41 15.66
CA MET A 142 4.92 -3.65 16.03
C MET A 142 5.63 -4.33 17.20
N ARG A 143 6.96 -4.46 17.14
CA ARG A 143 7.75 -5.02 18.25
C ARG A 143 7.62 -4.20 19.53
N ASP A 144 7.69 -2.89 19.41
CA ASP A 144 7.55 -1.98 20.55
C ASP A 144 6.18 -2.10 21.22
N PHE A 145 5.11 -2.13 20.44
CA PHE A 145 3.75 -2.33 20.95
C PHE A 145 3.59 -3.69 21.61
N MET A 146 3.96 -4.77 20.90
CA MET A 146 3.77 -6.14 21.38
C MET A 146 4.57 -6.41 22.67
N ALA A 147 5.81 -5.88 22.76
CA ALA A 147 6.61 -5.97 23.98
C ALA A 147 5.96 -5.26 25.16
N LYS A 148 5.37 -4.07 24.96
CA LYS A 148 4.62 -3.31 25.98
C LYS A 148 3.35 -4.03 26.44
N GLU A 149 2.72 -4.81 25.56
CA GLU A 149 1.56 -5.64 25.88
C GLU A 149 1.93 -6.99 26.51
N GLY A 150 3.21 -7.24 26.79
CA GLY A 150 3.71 -8.43 27.44
C GLY A 150 3.83 -9.66 26.55
N PHE A 151 3.85 -9.48 25.24
CA PHE A 151 4.12 -10.58 24.30
C PHE A 151 5.61 -10.88 24.21
N LEU A 152 5.91 -12.16 24.05
CA LEU A 152 7.26 -12.65 23.79
C LEU A 152 7.45 -12.90 22.29
N GLU A 153 8.45 -12.26 21.68
CA GLU A 153 8.86 -12.57 20.31
C GLU A 153 9.66 -13.87 20.31
N ILE A 154 9.12 -14.91 19.70
CA ILE A 154 9.77 -16.22 19.63
C ILE A 154 9.89 -16.62 18.17
N GLU A 155 11.13 -16.81 17.72
CA GLU A 155 11.45 -17.28 16.38
C GLU A 155 11.23 -18.79 16.28
N THR A 156 10.52 -19.23 15.25
CA THR A 156 10.20 -20.63 15.00
C THR A 156 11.00 -21.18 13.81
N PRO A 157 11.24 -22.52 13.75
CA PRO A 157 11.96 -23.13 12.66
C PRO A 157 11.36 -22.89 11.28
N MET A 158 12.23 -22.67 10.27
CA MET A 158 11.85 -22.54 8.87
C MET A 158 11.87 -23.88 8.13
N LEU A 159 12.72 -24.82 8.54
CA LEU A 159 12.75 -26.18 7.98
C LEU A 159 11.86 -27.07 8.83
N CYS A 160 10.61 -27.24 8.37
CA CYS A 160 9.57 -27.95 9.08
C CYS A 160 9.22 -29.28 8.42
N LYS A 161 8.34 -30.02 9.06
CA LYS A 161 7.58 -31.11 8.44
C LYS A 161 6.38 -30.51 7.69
N SER A 162 6.01 -31.08 6.54
CA SER A 162 4.79 -30.70 5.84
C SER A 162 3.55 -30.80 6.74
N THR A 163 2.72 -29.79 6.73
CA THR A 163 1.48 -29.69 7.50
C THR A 163 0.32 -29.29 6.58
N PRO A 164 -0.87 -29.89 6.74
CA PRO A 164 -2.03 -29.55 5.91
C PRO A 164 -2.69 -28.24 6.38
N GLU A 165 -2.19 -27.11 5.91
CA GLU A 165 -2.73 -25.77 6.25
C GLU A 165 -3.54 -25.09 5.12
N GLY A 166 -3.91 -25.84 4.08
CA GLY A 166 -4.79 -25.36 3.01
C GLY A 166 -4.09 -24.91 1.73
N ALA A 167 -2.82 -24.50 1.78
CA ALA A 167 -2.00 -24.24 0.59
C ALA A 167 -1.07 -25.42 0.28
N ARG A 168 -0.36 -25.37 -0.85
CA ARG A 168 0.72 -26.30 -1.13
C ARG A 168 2.01 -25.83 -0.50
N ASP A 169 2.80 -26.78 0.01
CA ASP A 169 4.09 -26.49 0.63
C ASP A 169 5.19 -26.38 -0.42
N TYR A 170 6.16 -25.48 -0.21
CA TYR A 170 7.46 -25.56 -0.85
C TYR A 170 8.32 -26.62 -0.18
N LEU A 171 8.81 -27.58 -0.94
CA LEU A 171 9.63 -28.67 -0.42
C LEU A 171 11.12 -28.41 -0.62
N VAL A 172 11.90 -28.70 0.41
CA VAL A 172 13.36 -28.62 0.38
C VAL A 172 13.93 -30.03 0.55
N PRO A 173 14.60 -30.60 -0.47
CA PRO A 173 15.14 -31.96 -0.39
C PRO A 173 16.23 -32.04 0.66
N SER A 174 16.22 -33.11 1.47
CA SER A 174 17.27 -33.39 2.45
C SER A 174 18.46 -34.10 1.78
N ARG A 175 19.63 -33.48 1.87
CA ARG A 175 20.88 -34.11 1.41
C ARG A 175 21.34 -35.24 2.33
N VAL A 176 21.06 -35.11 3.64
CA VAL A 176 21.48 -36.07 4.67
C VAL A 176 20.59 -37.32 4.67
N HIS A 177 19.32 -37.16 4.33
CA HIS A 177 18.33 -38.24 4.31
C HIS A 177 17.74 -38.36 2.89
N PRO A 178 18.35 -39.14 1.98
CA PRO A 178 17.85 -39.31 0.61
C PRO A 178 16.38 -39.75 0.57
N GLY A 179 15.59 -39.12 -0.31
CA GLY A 179 14.15 -39.40 -0.42
C GLY A 179 13.26 -38.70 0.64
N HIS A 180 13.85 -37.92 1.54
CA HIS A 180 13.11 -37.12 2.52
C HIS A 180 13.21 -35.63 2.18
N PHE A 181 12.19 -34.88 2.63
CA PHE A 181 12.05 -33.45 2.36
C PHE A 181 11.68 -32.70 3.65
N TYR A 182 12.20 -31.49 3.77
CA TYR A 182 11.62 -30.47 4.65
C TYR A 182 10.57 -29.70 3.87
N ALA A 183 9.62 -29.08 4.58
CA ALA A 183 8.70 -28.11 4.03
C ALA A 183 9.00 -26.73 4.61
N LEU A 184 8.82 -25.68 3.79
CA LEU A 184 8.84 -24.30 4.29
C LEU A 184 7.47 -23.97 4.91
N PRO A 185 7.40 -23.23 6.04
CA PRO A 185 6.16 -23.04 6.78
C PRO A 185 5.19 -22.15 6.01
N GLN A 186 3.93 -22.55 5.93
CA GLN A 186 2.83 -21.71 5.45
C GLN A 186 2.45 -20.64 6.49
N SER A 187 2.62 -20.97 7.74
CA SER A 187 2.53 -20.11 8.94
C SER A 187 3.22 -20.84 10.11
N PRO A 188 3.50 -20.18 11.24
CA PRO A 188 4.04 -20.84 12.42
C PRO A 188 2.96 -21.56 13.26
N GLN A 189 1.84 -21.95 12.68
CA GLN A 189 0.63 -22.43 13.37
C GLN A 189 0.90 -23.58 14.35
N LEU A 190 1.64 -24.59 13.95
CA LEU A 190 1.95 -25.74 14.81
C LEU A 190 2.79 -25.31 16.03
N TYR A 191 3.78 -24.47 15.78
CA TYR A 191 4.72 -24.03 16.84
C TYR A 191 4.07 -23.11 17.85
N LYS A 192 3.23 -22.16 17.41
CA LYS A 192 2.55 -21.26 18.33
C LYS A 192 1.54 -21.98 19.23
N GLN A 193 0.87 -23.02 18.71
CA GLN A 193 0.03 -23.88 19.54
C GLN A 193 0.85 -24.63 20.59
N LEU A 194 2.01 -25.18 20.23
CA LEU A 194 2.91 -25.83 21.17
C LEU A 194 3.44 -24.86 22.23
N LEU A 195 3.70 -23.61 21.86
CA LEU A 195 4.11 -22.57 22.80
C LEU A 195 3.01 -22.25 23.81
N MET A 196 1.74 -22.18 23.39
CA MET A 196 0.61 -22.03 24.30
C MET A 196 0.54 -23.21 25.27
N CYS A 197 0.65 -24.45 24.79
CA CYS A 197 0.70 -25.65 25.63
C CYS A 197 1.91 -25.67 26.58
N SER A 198 2.96 -24.97 26.26
CA SER A 198 4.20 -24.85 27.03
C SER A 198 4.18 -23.68 28.04
N GLY A 199 3.07 -22.95 28.14
CA GLY A 199 2.88 -21.87 29.13
C GLY A 199 3.41 -20.49 28.67
N TYR A 200 3.60 -20.28 27.39
CA TYR A 200 3.93 -18.96 26.84
C TYR A 200 2.65 -18.19 26.48
N ASP A 201 1.97 -17.64 27.44
CA ASP A 201 0.61 -17.09 27.34
C ASP A 201 0.40 -16.03 26.27
N ARG A 202 1.45 -15.33 25.84
CA ARG A 202 1.41 -14.30 24.81
C ARG A 202 2.64 -14.41 23.92
N TYR A 203 2.44 -14.95 22.75
CA TYR A 203 3.46 -15.11 21.71
C TYR A 203 3.19 -14.16 20.55
N PHE A 204 4.25 -13.63 19.93
CA PHE A 204 4.18 -13.08 18.59
C PHE A 204 5.46 -13.34 17.82
N GLN A 205 5.37 -13.20 16.50
CA GLN A 205 6.51 -13.25 15.58
C GLN A 205 6.21 -12.44 14.33
N ILE A 206 7.21 -11.72 13.81
CA ILE A 206 7.17 -11.21 12.44
C ILE A 206 7.67 -12.34 11.54
N ALA A 207 6.76 -13.25 11.19
CA ALA A 207 7.05 -14.53 10.59
C ALA A 207 7.19 -14.45 9.06
N ARG A 208 8.19 -15.13 8.51
CA ARG A 208 8.29 -15.39 7.09
C ARG A 208 7.45 -16.64 6.76
N CYS A 209 6.55 -16.50 5.77
CA CYS A 209 5.63 -17.55 5.36
C CYS A 209 5.74 -17.81 3.87
N PHE A 210 5.43 -19.06 3.47
CA PHE A 210 5.58 -19.54 2.11
C PHE A 210 4.33 -20.32 1.68
N ARG A 211 3.80 -20.06 0.49
CA ARG A 211 2.67 -20.80 -0.08
C ARG A 211 2.86 -20.95 -1.58
N ASP A 212 2.85 -22.19 -2.06
CA ASP A 212 2.93 -22.51 -3.48
C ASP A 212 1.53 -22.43 -4.09
N GLU A 213 1.07 -21.20 -4.32
CA GLU A 213 -0.22 -20.88 -4.90
C GLU A 213 -0.09 -19.97 -6.11
N ASP A 214 -1.15 -19.87 -6.90
CA ASP A 214 -1.21 -18.96 -8.04
C ASP A 214 -1.07 -17.50 -7.58
N LEU A 215 -0.22 -16.75 -8.28
CA LEU A 215 0.01 -15.34 -7.99
C LEU A 215 -1.23 -14.50 -8.29
N ARG A 216 -1.52 -13.56 -7.41
CA ARG A 216 -2.54 -12.52 -7.61
C ARG A 216 -1.93 -11.16 -7.33
N ALA A 217 -2.65 -10.08 -7.64
CA ALA A 217 -2.16 -8.72 -7.43
C ALA A 217 -1.70 -8.44 -5.98
N ASP A 218 -2.35 -9.07 -5.00
CA ASP A 218 -2.11 -8.93 -3.56
C ASP A 218 -1.47 -10.16 -2.90
N ARG A 219 -1.10 -11.19 -3.68
CA ARG A 219 -0.53 -12.44 -3.14
C ARG A 219 0.81 -12.76 -3.76
N GLN A 220 1.77 -13.05 -2.88
CA GLN A 220 3.12 -13.48 -3.21
C GLN A 220 3.38 -14.87 -2.62
N PRO A 221 4.23 -15.69 -3.24
CA PRO A 221 4.55 -17.02 -2.74
C PRO A 221 5.34 -16.98 -1.43
N GLU A 222 6.03 -15.86 -1.18
CA GLU A 222 6.77 -15.56 0.02
C GLU A 222 6.30 -14.22 0.59
N PHE A 223 5.85 -14.20 1.84
CA PHE A 223 5.30 -13.02 2.49
C PHE A 223 5.61 -13.01 3.99
N THR A 224 5.29 -11.90 4.64
CA THR A 224 5.51 -11.72 6.07
C THR A 224 4.19 -11.55 6.79
N GLN A 225 4.00 -12.27 7.88
CA GLN A 225 2.87 -12.12 8.80
C GLN A 225 3.31 -11.46 10.10
N ALA A 226 2.44 -10.62 10.66
CA ALA A 226 2.42 -10.35 12.08
C ALA A 226 1.59 -11.48 12.71
N ASP A 227 2.26 -12.51 13.19
CA ASP A 227 1.61 -13.67 13.77
C ASP A 227 1.60 -13.54 15.28
N MET A 228 0.49 -13.89 15.92
CA MET A 228 0.36 -13.85 17.37
C MET A 228 -0.55 -14.97 17.87
N GLU A 229 -0.35 -15.36 19.11
CA GLU A 229 -1.21 -16.32 19.83
C GLU A 229 -1.32 -15.91 21.29
N LEU A 230 -2.53 -16.03 21.84
CA LEU A 230 -2.83 -15.69 23.22
C LEU A 230 -3.55 -16.87 23.90
N ALA A 231 -3.25 -17.11 25.17
CA ALA A 231 -3.95 -18.03 26.03
C ALA A 231 -4.86 -17.29 27.01
N PHE A 232 -5.90 -17.96 27.51
CA PHE A 232 -6.85 -17.49 28.53
C PHE A 232 -7.60 -16.22 28.13
N VAL A 233 -8.00 -16.11 26.86
CA VAL A 233 -8.67 -14.95 26.27
C VAL A 233 -9.89 -15.36 25.48
N ASP A 234 -10.83 -14.43 25.32
CA ASP A 234 -11.98 -14.52 24.43
C ASP A 234 -11.75 -13.75 23.12
N VAL A 235 -12.73 -13.83 22.21
CA VAL A 235 -12.66 -13.17 20.89
C VAL A 235 -12.45 -11.66 21.02
N GLU A 236 -13.14 -11.01 21.96
CA GLU A 236 -13.04 -9.56 22.14
C GLU A 236 -11.66 -9.11 22.63
N ASP A 237 -10.97 -9.92 23.45
CA ASP A 237 -9.60 -9.63 23.88
C ASP A 237 -8.62 -9.61 22.69
N VAL A 238 -8.76 -10.59 21.77
CA VAL A 238 -7.95 -10.65 20.55
C VAL A 238 -8.24 -9.46 19.65
N LEU A 239 -9.51 -9.08 19.49
CA LEU A 239 -9.92 -7.94 18.69
C LEU A 239 -9.38 -6.63 19.28
N ASP A 240 -9.48 -6.42 20.59
CA ASP A 240 -8.98 -5.22 21.28
C ASP A 240 -7.47 -5.05 21.08
N VAL A 241 -6.68 -6.10 21.31
CA VAL A 241 -5.23 -6.03 21.09
C VAL A 241 -4.90 -5.64 19.65
N ASN A 242 -5.57 -6.25 18.66
CA ASN A 242 -5.33 -5.94 17.24
C ASN A 242 -5.76 -4.51 16.87
N GLU A 243 -6.89 -4.03 17.37
CA GLU A 243 -7.37 -2.67 17.14
C GLU A 243 -6.38 -1.63 17.70
N ARG A 244 -5.92 -1.83 18.93
CA ARG A 244 -4.92 -0.94 19.55
C ARG A 244 -3.58 -0.99 18.83
N LEU A 245 -3.15 -2.16 18.36
CA LEU A 245 -1.95 -2.32 17.53
C LEU A 245 -2.08 -1.54 16.21
N LEU A 246 -3.20 -1.69 15.49
CA LEU A 246 -3.45 -0.97 14.25
C LEU A 246 -3.47 0.55 14.49
N LYS A 247 -4.21 1.03 15.50
CA LYS A 247 -4.23 2.45 15.87
C LYS A 247 -2.83 2.97 16.14
N TYR A 248 -2.04 2.26 16.92
CA TYR A 248 -0.66 2.64 17.26
C TYR A 248 0.22 2.73 16.01
N ILE A 249 0.20 1.71 15.15
CA ILE A 249 1.01 1.68 13.92
C ILE A 249 0.62 2.83 12.98
N PHE A 250 -0.67 3.03 12.71
CA PHE A 250 -1.13 4.09 11.81
C PHE A 250 -0.76 5.48 12.31
N LYS A 251 -0.94 5.72 13.61
CA LYS A 251 -0.59 6.99 14.22
C LYS A 251 0.90 7.28 14.15
N GLU A 252 1.74 6.34 14.59
CA GLU A 252 3.19 6.55 14.69
C GLU A 252 3.90 6.44 13.32
N ALA A 253 3.38 5.63 12.39
CA ALA A 253 4.00 5.46 11.07
C ALA A 253 3.66 6.60 10.10
N ILE A 254 2.40 6.99 10.02
CA ILE A 254 1.87 7.90 8.99
C ILE A 254 0.99 9.04 9.54
N GLY A 255 0.85 9.18 10.85
CA GLY A 255 0.11 10.28 11.50
C GLY A 255 -1.42 10.18 11.41
N VAL A 256 -1.96 9.01 11.07
CA VAL A 256 -3.41 8.77 10.97
C VAL A 256 -3.93 8.22 12.30
N ASP A 257 -4.86 8.93 12.92
CA ASP A 257 -5.52 8.46 14.14
C ASP A 257 -6.76 7.62 13.80
N VAL A 258 -6.65 6.31 14.00
CA VAL A 258 -7.75 5.35 13.76
C VAL A 258 -8.74 5.41 14.92
N THR A 259 -10.02 5.63 14.62
CA THR A 259 -11.09 5.64 15.62
C THR A 259 -11.40 4.20 16.06
N LEU A 260 -11.46 3.98 17.37
CA LEU A 260 -11.82 2.69 17.97
C LEU A 260 -13.17 2.79 18.72
N PRO A 261 -13.91 1.69 18.85
CA PRO A 261 -13.68 0.39 18.23
C PRO A 261 -13.90 0.42 16.72
N LEU A 262 -13.26 -0.49 15.99
CA LEU A 262 -13.55 -0.67 14.56
C LEU A 262 -14.98 -1.21 14.39
N PRO A 263 -15.69 -0.84 13.32
CA PRO A 263 -17.03 -1.36 13.06
C PRO A 263 -17.04 -2.89 12.97
N ARG A 264 -17.99 -3.51 13.65
CA ARG A 264 -18.25 -4.96 13.55
C ARG A 264 -19.30 -5.19 12.47
N MET A 265 -18.97 -5.95 11.45
CA MET A 265 -19.88 -6.27 10.35
C MET A 265 -19.98 -7.78 10.19
N PRO A 266 -21.16 -8.38 10.46
CA PRO A 266 -21.38 -9.80 10.19
C PRO A 266 -21.23 -10.11 8.69
N TRP A 267 -20.82 -11.32 8.36
CA TRP A 267 -20.64 -11.74 6.97
C TRP A 267 -21.92 -11.54 6.13
N GLN A 268 -23.08 -11.89 6.67
CA GLN A 268 -24.35 -11.74 5.98
C GLN A 268 -24.63 -10.26 5.65
N GLU A 269 -24.36 -9.36 6.58
CA GLU A 269 -24.51 -7.91 6.36
C GLU A 269 -23.58 -7.40 5.28
N ALA A 270 -22.31 -7.85 5.27
CA ALA A 270 -21.35 -7.50 4.23
C ALA A 270 -21.83 -7.96 2.84
N MET A 271 -22.31 -9.18 2.75
CA MET A 271 -22.86 -9.72 1.50
C MET A 271 -24.15 -8.99 1.07
N ASP A 272 -25.02 -8.64 2.00
CA ASP A 272 -26.29 -7.97 1.69
C ASP A 272 -26.10 -6.54 1.23
N ARG A 273 -25.19 -5.79 1.87
CA ARG A 273 -24.95 -4.38 1.58
C ARG A 273 -23.94 -4.16 0.45
N PHE A 274 -22.94 -5.04 0.30
CA PHE A 274 -21.80 -4.81 -0.61
C PHE A 274 -21.59 -5.94 -1.62
N GLY A 275 -22.20 -7.09 -1.45
CA GLY A 275 -21.98 -8.26 -2.30
C GLY A 275 -20.57 -8.87 -2.18
N SER A 276 -19.86 -8.56 -1.11
CA SER A 276 -18.47 -8.98 -0.88
C SER A 276 -18.20 -9.14 0.62
N ASP A 277 -17.41 -10.14 0.98
CA ASP A 277 -16.89 -10.33 2.33
C ASP A 277 -15.73 -9.36 2.69
N LYS A 278 -15.33 -8.51 1.74
CA LYS A 278 -14.31 -7.46 1.90
C LYS A 278 -14.82 -6.12 1.38
N PRO A 279 -15.85 -5.54 2.02
CA PRO A 279 -16.48 -4.33 1.54
C PRO A 279 -15.53 -3.12 1.64
N ASP A 280 -15.54 -2.28 0.60
CA ASP A 280 -14.96 -0.95 0.66
C ASP A 280 -16.04 0.05 1.10
N THR A 281 -15.98 0.47 2.35
CA THR A 281 -16.96 1.38 2.97
C THR A 281 -16.64 2.86 2.76
N ARG A 282 -15.62 3.21 1.96
CA ARG A 282 -15.19 4.59 1.71
C ARG A 282 -16.11 5.35 0.77
N PHE A 283 -16.98 4.66 0.05
CA PHE A 283 -17.99 5.26 -0.84
C PHE A 283 -19.36 4.63 -0.60
N GLY A 284 -20.41 5.45 -0.78
CA GLY A 284 -21.80 5.01 -0.55
C GLY A 284 -22.50 4.64 -1.85
N MET A 285 -22.46 3.40 -2.27
CA MET A 285 -23.35 2.79 -3.27
C MET A 285 -23.69 1.38 -2.80
N GLU A 286 -24.33 1.31 -1.64
CA GLU A 286 -24.71 0.03 -1.05
C GLU A 286 -25.82 -0.64 -1.86
N LEU A 287 -25.85 -1.96 -1.83
CA LEU A 287 -26.94 -2.74 -2.38
C LEU A 287 -28.19 -2.55 -1.53
N CYS A 288 -29.31 -2.19 -2.17
CA CYS A 288 -30.62 -2.14 -1.55
C CYS A 288 -31.43 -3.34 -1.99
N ASP A 289 -31.92 -4.14 -1.04
CA ASP A 289 -32.91 -5.21 -1.34
C ASP A 289 -34.30 -4.62 -1.48
N VAL A 290 -34.83 -4.68 -2.70
CA VAL A 290 -36.15 -4.19 -3.04
C VAL A 290 -37.15 -5.32 -3.33
N SER A 291 -36.81 -6.55 -3.00
CA SER A 291 -37.62 -7.73 -3.28
C SER A 291 -39.05 -7.60 -2.81
N LYS A 292 -39.24 -7.14 -1.57
CA LYS A 292 -40.59 -6.93 -0.99
C LYS A 292 -41.38 -5.80 -1.69
N VAL A 293 -40.67 -4.81 -2.22
CA VAL A 293 -41.30 -3.64 -2.88
C VAL A 293 -41.80 -4.00 -4.28
N VAL A 294 -41.13 -4.93 -4.94
CA VAL A 294 -41.45 -5.35 -6.31
C VAL A 294 -42.23 -6.68 -6.37
N GLU A 295 -42.61 -7.23 -5.21
CA GLU A 295 -43.41 -8.44 -5.12
C GLU A 295 -44.79 -8.20 -5.77
N GLY A 296 -45.15 -9.08 -6.69
CA GLY A 296 -46.43 -8.98 -7.42
C GLY A 296 -46.53 -7.88 -8.49
N CYS A 297 -45.42 -7.12 -8.75
CA CYS A 297 -45.43 -6.13 -9.82
C CYS A 297 -45.58 -6.77 -11.22
N GLY A 298 -45.99 -5.98 -12.23
CA GLY A 298 -46.23 -6.47 -13.60
C GLY A 298 -44.94 -6.76 -14.39
N PHE A 299 -43.76 -6.56 -13.83
CA PHE A 299 -42.48 -6.83 -14.52
C PHE A 299 -41.99 -8.25 -14.25
N SER A 300 -42.24 -9.15 -15.20
CA SER A 300 -42.01 -10.60 -15.09
C SER A 300 -40.54 -10.98 -14.76
N VAL A 301 -39.56 -10.11 -15.05
CA VAL A 301 -38.15 -10.37 -14.69
C VAL A 301 -37.95 -10.31 -13.18
N PHE A 302 -38.64 -9.38 -12.49
CA PHE A 302 -38.58 -9.27 -11.05
C PHE A 302 -39.36 -10.38 -10.35
N THR A 303 -40.61 -10.58 -10.75
CA THR A 303 -41.46 -11.63 -10.16
C THR A 303 -40.88 -13.01 -10.41
N GLY A 304 -40.40 -13.29 -11.61
CA GLY A 304 -39.74 -14.57 -11.91
C GLY A 304 -38.41 -14.79 -11.11
N ALA A 305 -37.69 -13.75 -10.76
CA ALA A 305 -36.52 -13.88 -9.87
C ALA A 305 -36.98 -14.29 -8.45
N LEU A 306 -38.07 -13.67 -7.94
CA LEU A 306 -38.59 -13.96 -6.60
C LEU A 306 -39.21 -15.36 -6.50
N GLU A 307 -39.99 -15.75 -7.53
CA GLU A 307 -40.62 -17.08 -7.63
C GLU A 307 -39.57 -18.22 -7.63
N ASN A 308 -38.38 -17.95 -8.16
CA ASN A 308 -37.27 -18.91 -8.14
C ASN A 308 -36.40 -18.82 -6.87
N GLY A 309 -36.87 -18.17 -5.80
CA GLY A 309 -36.16 -18.03 -4.53
C GLY A 309 -34.99 -17.06 -4.56
N GLY A 310 -34.86 -16.22 -5.59
CA GLY A 310 -33.85 -15.18 -5.71
C GLY A 310 -34.27 -13.87 -5.02
N SER A 311 -33.49 -12.81 -5.26
CA SER A 311 -33.77 -11.46 -4.75
C SER A 311 -33.65 -10.42 -5.87
N VAL A 312 -34.32 -9.27 -5.69
CA VAL A 312 -34.14 -8.09 -6.55
C VAL A 312 -33.39 -7.04 -5.76
N ARG A 313 -32.17 -6.74 -6.21
CA ARG A 313 -31.31 -5.78 -5.55
C ARG A 313 -30.81 -4.71 -6.53
N GLY A 314 -30.59 -3.52 -6.04
CA GLY A 314 -30.14 -2.41 -6.84
C GLY A 314 -29.21 -1.49 -6.12
N ILE A 315 -28.56 -0.59 -6.85
CA ILE A 315 -27.75 0.51 -6.33
C ILE A 315 -28.31 1.85 -6.78
N ASN A 316 -28.17 2.87 -5.96
CA ASN A 316 -28.55 4.23 -6.31
C ASN A 316 -27.30 5.03 -6.74
N ALA A 317 -27.13 5.24 -8.05
CA ALA A 317 -26.08 6.09 -8.61
C ALA A 317 -26.54 7.57 -8.59
N LYS A 318 -26.41 8.23 -7.43
CA LYS A 318 -26.82 9.64 -7.23
C LYS A 318 -26.18 10.56 -8.27
N GLY A 319 -26.97 11.49 -8.85
CA GLY A 319 -26.50 12.45 -9.85
C GLY A 319 -26.32 11.88 -11.27
N GLN A 320 -26.71 10.62 -11.55
CA GLN A 320 -26.49 9.97 -12.83
C GLN A 320 -27.78 9.84 -13.69
N ALA A 321 -28.85 10.53 -13.34
CA ALA A 321 -30.10 10.46 -14.09
C ALA A 321 -29.98 10.85 -15.57
N GLY A 322 -29.07 11.80 -15.89
CA GLY A 322 -28.75 12.22 -17.25
C GLY A 322 -27.80 11.30 -18.02
N MET A 323 -27.49 10.10 -17.51
CA MET A 323 -26.53 9.20 -18.17
C MET A 323 -26.96 8.85 -19.60
N PRO A 324 -26.10 9.04 -20.62
CA PRO A 324 -26.41 8.72 -22.01
C PRO A 324 -26.68 7.23 -22.21
N ARG A 325 -27.64 6.91 -23.10
CA ARG A 325 -28.04 5.53 -23.42
C ARG A 325 -26.84 4.61 -23.71
N LYS A 326 -25.90 5.09 -24.51
CA LYS A 326 -24.65 4.31 -24.84
C LYS A 326 -23.83 3.90 -23.61
N LYS A 327 -23.82 4.72 -22.53
CA LYS A 327 -23.16 4.36 -21.28
C LYS A 327 -23.96 3.31 -20.50
N ILE A 328 -25.29 3.45 -20.48
CA ILE A 328 -26.19 2.45 -19.86
C ILE A 328 -26.04 1.10 -20.54
N ASP A 329 -26.05 1.06 -21.89
CA ASP A 329 -25.86 -0.17 -22.64
C ASP A 329 -24.49 -0.84 -22.33
N LYS A 330 -23.42 -0.05 -22.13
CA LYS A 330 -22.13 -0.60 -21.67
C LYS A 330 -22.20 -1.20 -20.27
N LEU A 331 -22.97 -0.62 -19.35
CA LEU A 331 -23.18 -1.19 -18.02
C LEU A 331 -23.99 -2.50 -18.09
N VAL A 332 -24.97 -2.59 -19.01
CA VAL A 332 -25.70 -3.84 -19.26
C VAL A 332 -24.76 -4.94 -19.73
N GLU A 333 -23.89 -4.65 -20.71
CA GLU A 333 -22.89 -5.62 -21.20
C GLU A 333 -21.85 -5.98 -20.11
N PHE A 334 -21.46 -5.01 -19.32
CA PHE A 334 -20.58 -5.26 -18.17
C PHE A 334 -21.24 -6.25 -17.19
N ALA A 335 -22.48 -6.01 -16.80
CA ALA A 335 -23.21 -6.91 -15.91
C ALA A 335 -23.36 -8.33 -16.48
N LYS A 336 -23.63 -8.45 -17.79
CA LYS A 336 -23.69 -9.74 -18.49
C LYS A 336 -22.36 -10.48 -18.45
N GLY A 337 -21.23 -9.77 -18.52
CA GLY A 337 -19.91 -10.36 -18.38
C GLY A 337 -19.67 -11.05 -17.03
N TYR A 338 -20.43 -10.67 -16.01
CA TYR A 338 -20.46 -11.30 -14.68
C TYR A 338 -21.63 -12.27 -14.48
N GLY A 339 -22.29 -12.70 -15.56
CA GLY A 339 -23.33 -13.72 -15.51
C GLY A 339 -24.76 -13.20 -15.30
N ALA A 340 -24.97 -11.88 -15.24
CA ALA A 340 -26.31 -11.32 -15.18
C ALA A 340 -27.04 -11.50 -16.53
N LYS A 341 -28.35 -11.82 -16.50
CA LYS A 341 -29.19 -11.88 -17.73
C LYS A 341 -29.46 -10.51 -18.35
N GLY A 342 -29.31 -9.45 -17.55
CA GLY A 342 -29.49 -8.07 -17.95
C GLY A 342 -29.38 -7.12 -16.76
N LEU A 343 -29.50 -5.82 -17.01
CA LEU A 343 -29.53 -4.76 -16.01
C LEU A 343 -30.76 -3.88 -16.23
N ALA A 344 -31.67 -3.89 -15.28
CA ALA A 344 -32.80 -2.97 -15.27
C ALA A 344 -32.36 -1.60 -14.73
N TYR A 345 -32.89 -0.50 -15.29
CA TYR A 345 -32.55 0.83 -14.81
C TYR A 345 -33.77 1.74 -14.72
N LEU A 346 -33.75 2.65 -13.76
CA LEU A 346 -34.73 3.70 -13.56
C LEU A 346 -33.99 5.01 -13.30
N ALA A 347 -34.15 5.99 -14.17
CA ALA A 347 -33.69 7.35 -13.94
C ALA A 347 -34.85 8.23 -13.47
N VAL A 348 -34.65 8.97 -12.40
CA VAL A 348 -35.58 9.96 -11.87
C VAL A 348 -35.12 11.34 -12.31
N ASN A 349 -35.88 11.98 -13.18
CA ASN A 349 -35.56 13.33 -13.66
C ASN A 349 -35.92 14.40 -12.60
N GLU A 350 -35.40 15.61 -12.77
CA GLU A 350 -35.65 16.74 -11.86
C GLU A 350 -37.12 17.12 -11.77
N ASP A 351 -37.87 16.93 -12.85
CA ASP A 351 -39.30 17.17 -12.93
C ASP A 351 -40.15 16.04 -12.28
N GLY A 352 -39.52 15.03 -11.71
CA GLY A 352 -40.16 13.87 -11.09
C GLY A 352 -40.62 12.79 -12.09
N THR A 353 -40.37 12.96 -13.39
CA THR A 353 -40.68 11.93 -14.38
C THR A 353 -39.63 10.79 -14.38
N TYR A 354 -40.08 9.63 -14.86
CA TYR A 354 -39.21 8.43 -14.89
C TYR A 354 -38.80 8.07 -16.31
N LYS A 355 -37.51 7.78 -16.49
CA LYS A 355 -36.99 7.15 -17.70
C LYS A 355 -36.45 5.76 -17.31
N SER A 356 -37.07 4.71 -17.86
CA SER A 356 -36.80 3.35 -17.41
C SER A 356 -36.96 2.32 -18.52
N SER A 357 -36.30 1.16 -18.34
CA SER A 357 -36.51 -0.02 -19.17
C SER A 357 -37.79 -0.83 -18.78
N PHE A 358 -38.34 -0.60 -17.58
CA PHE A 358 -39.39 -1.44 -17.01
C PHE A 358 -40.61 -0.65 -16.42
N ALA A 359 -40.53 0.68 -16.27
CA ALA A 359 -41.55 1.47 -15.61
C ALA A 359 -42.96 1.26 -16.19
N LYS A 360 -43.10 0.97 -17.49
CA LYS A 360 -44.36 0.68 -18.14
C LYS A 360 -45.09 -0.57 -17.62
N PHE A 361 -44.42 -1.42 -16.88
CA PHE A 361 -44.96 -2.65 -16.29
C PHE A 361 -45.27 -2.50 -14.80
N MET A 362 -45.12 -1.31 -14.24
CA MET A 362 -45.36 -1.02 -12.83
C MET A 362 -46.35 0.14 -12.69
N THR A 363 -47.12 0.14 -11.63
CA THR A 363 -47.98 1.25 -11.25
C THR A 363 -47.14 2.43 -10.74
N GLU A 364 -47.76 3.62 -10.71
CA GLU A 364 -47.10 4.82 -10.20
C GLU A 364 -46.72 4.70 -8.70
N ASP A 365 -47.57 4.03 -7.91
CA ASP A 365 -47.32 3.82 -6.48
C ASP A 365 -46.17 2.82 -6.25
N GLU A 366 -46.09 1.75 -7.04
CA GLU A 366 -44.96 0.81 -7.00
C GLU A 366 -43.64 1.50 -7.38
N LEU A 367 -43.64 2.37 -8.39
CA LEU A 367 -42.44 3.14 -8.77
C LEU A 367 -42.05 4.12 -7.68
N LYS A 368 -42.99 4.81 -7.04
CA LYS A 368 -42.73 5.69 -5.89
C LYS A 368 -42.13 4.91 -4.70
N ALA A 369 -42.70 3.76 -4.39
CA ALA A 369 -42.19 2.88 -3.33
C ALA A 369 -40.77 2.39 -3.62
N LEU A 370 -40.51 1.99 -4.87
CA LEU A 370 -39.20 1.58 -5.31
C LEU A 370 -38.17 2.71 -5.17
N VAL A 371 -38.49 3.91 -5.64
CA VAL A 371 -37.61 5.09 -5.52
C VAL A 371 -37.38 5.45 -4.05
N SER A 372 -38.40 5.35 -3.20
CA SER A 372 -38.30 5.60 -1.77
C SER A 372 -37.33 4.61 -1.11
N ALA A 373 -37.47 3.30 -1.40
CA ALA A 373 -36.58 2.25 -0.87
C ALA A 373 -35.13 2.41 -1.31
N MET A 374 -34.87 2.97 -2.49
CA MET A 374 -33.52 3.21 -3.02
C MET A 374 -32.87 4.51 -2.54
N ARG A 375 -33.61 5.39 -1.84
CA ARG A 375 -33.10 6.68 -1.34
C ARG A 375 -32.51 6.62 0.07
N SER A 376 -32.75 5.54 0.80
CA SER A 376 -32.29 5.32 2.17
C SER A 376 -30.79 5.10 2.26
#